data_d1f7c456543b9589e72a750ba345f98d
#
_entry.id   d1f7c456543b9589e72a750ba345f98d
#
_cell.length_a   1.000
_cell.length_b   1.000
_cell.length_c   1.000
_cell.angle_alpha   90.00
_cell.angle_beta   90.00
_cell.angle_gamma   90.00
#
_symmetry.space_group_name_H-M   'P 1'
#
loop_
_entity.id
_entity.type
_entity.pdbx_description
1 polymer ?
#
loop_
_entity_poly.entity_id
_entity_poly.type
_entity_poly.pdbx_seq_one_letter_code
_entity_poly.pdbx_strand_id
1 'polypeptide(L)'
;NITRSAALTYPDYYGGGYIDEDNNFAILITGDTLEHKNALTKRTKSNNFKLATCDYSYNTLKETIDNLNVLLTDENKVKVAESIELYSFGILDNENRIYIRFRKLYFSKY
;
A
#
# COMPACT_ATOMS: atom_id res chain seq x y z
N ASN A 1 5.72 -22.02 1.60
CA ASN A 1 5.49 -22.28 0.33
C ASN A 1 4.98 -21.09 -0.48
N ILE A 2 5.17 -21.19 -1.71
CA ILE A 2 4.95 -20.07 -2.57
C ILE A 2 3.52 -19.70 -2.74
N THR A 3 2.68 -20.67 -2.75
CA THR A 3 1.28 -20.39 -2.88
C THR A 3 0.78 -19.56 -1.74
N ARG A 4 1.61 -19.41 -0.74
CA ARG A 4 1.26 -18.57 0.36
C ARG A 4 0.95 -17.14 -0.05
N SER A 5 1.66 -16.62 -1.05
CA SER A 5 1.39 -15.25 -1.44
C SER A 5 -0.02 -15.11 -1.99
N ALA A 6 -0.49 -16.11 -2.72
CA ALA A 6 -1.87 -16.07 -3.18
C ALA A 6 -2.83 -16.17 -2.01
N ALA A 7 -2.49 -16.99 -1.02
CA ALA A 7 -3.33 -17.13 0.15
C ALA A 7 -3.41 -15.86 0.98
N LEU A 8 -2.46 -14.96 0.80
CA LEU A 8 -2.42 -13.70 1.52
C LEU A 8 -3.01 -12.55 0.74
N THR A 9 -3.75 -12.85 -0.32
CA THR A 9 -4.41 -11.81 -1.10
C THR A 9 -5.52 -11.17 -0.28
N TYR A 10 -5.63 -9.87 -0.38
CA TYR A 10 -6.65 -9.12 0.32
C TYR A 10 -7.89 -8.96 -0.53
N PRO A 11 -9.05 -8.67 0.09
CA PRO A 11 -10.23 -8.35 -0.69
C PRO A 11 -9.97 -7.13 -1.58
N ASP A 12 -10.62 -7.08 -2.73
CA ASP A 12 -10.40 -6.01 -3.68
C ASP A 12 -10.79 -4.64 -3.14
N TYR A 13 -11.66 -4.57 -2.16
CA TYR A 13 -12.08 -3.30 -1.58
C TYR A 13 -11.15 -2.83 -0.45
N TYR A 14 -10.26 -3.69 0.02
CA TYR A 14 -9.37 -3.33 1.12
C TYR A 14 -8.26 -2.41 0.63
N GLY A 15 -8.07 -1.28 1.30
CA GLY A 15 -7.07 -0.29 0.91
C GLY A 15 -5.91 -0.15 1.87
N GLY A 16 -5.94 -0.83 3.00
CA GLY A 16 -4.86 -0.76 3.98
C GLY A 16 -5.39 -0.54 5.38
N GLY A 17 -4.51 -0.71 6.36
CA GLY A 17 -4.87 -0.49 7.75
C GLY A 17 -3.74 0.18 8.49
N TYR A 18 -4.08 0.95 9.51
CA TYR A 18 -3.07 1.65 10.29
C TYR A 18 -3.66 2.06 11.65
N ILE A 19 -2.80 2.46 12.57
CA ILE A 19 -3.22 3.02 13.86
C ILE A 19 -3.21 4.53 13.73
N ASP A 20 -4.34 5.16 13.99
CA ASP A 20 -4.45 6.61 13.82
C ASP A 20 -3.93 7.36 15.05
N GLU A 21 -4.03 8.69 15.01
CA GLU A 21 -3.50 9.55 16.06
C GLU A 21 -4.20 9.33 17.40
N ASP A 22 -5.46 8.91 17.35
CA ASP A 22 -6.23 8.64 18.56
C ASP A 22 -6.04 7.21 19.05
N ASN A 23 -5.10 6.49 18.46
CA ASN A 23 -4.78 5.13 18.83
C ASN A 23 -5.89 4.14 18.47
N ASN A 24 -6.67 4.46 17.44
CA ASN A 24 -7.70 3.57 16.93
C ASN A 24 -7.19 2.85 15.69
N PHE A 25 -7.62 1.60 15.53
CA PHE A 25 -7.30 0.88 14.32
C PHE A 25 -8.23 1.37 13.20
N ALA A 26 -7.64 1.80 12.11
CA ALA A 26 -8.39 2.32 10.96
C ALA A 26 -8.18 1.41 9.76
N ILE A 27 -9.27 1.11 9.05
CA ILE A 27 -9.22 0.31 7.83
C ILE A 27 -9.74 1.18 6.70
N LEU A 28 -8.96 1.25 5.63
CA LEU A 28 -9.33 1.99 4.44
C LEU A 28 -9.98 1.05 3.44
N ILE A 29 -11.05 1.49 2.81
CA ILE A 29 -11.72 0.69 1.80
C ILE A 29 -12.08 1.56 0.60
N THR A 30 -12.17 0.93 -0.56
CA THR A 30 -12.70 1.58 -1.74
C THR A 30 -14.20 1.30 -1.77
N GLY A 31 -15.01 2.31 -1.95
CA GLY A 31 -16.45 2.13 -2.04
C GLY A 31 -17.18 2.39 -0.73
N ASP A 32 -18.35 1.79 -0.61
CA ASP A 32 -19.27 2.08 0.49
C ASP A 32 -18.83 1.43 1.79
N THR A 33 -18.64 2.24 2.84
CA THR A 33 -18.21 1.71 4.14
C THR A 33 -19.27 0.83 4.76
N LEU A 34 -20.55 1.17 4.60
CA LEU A 34 -21.62 0.36 5.19
C LEU A 34 -21.67 -1.02 4.57
N GLU A 35 -21.45 -1.08 3.27
CA GLU A 35 -21.49 -2.35 2.56
C GLU A 35 -20.47 -3.34 3.07
N HIS A 36 -19.29 -2.85 3.42
CA HIS A 36 -18.18 -3.73 3.79
C HIS A 36 -18.00 -3.92 5.28
N LYS A 37 -18.70 -3.16 6.10
CA LYS A 37 -18.54 -3.21 7.54
C LYS A 37 -18.75 -4.62 8.10
N ASN A 38 -19.81 -5.27 7.68
CA ASN A 38 -20.14 -6.60 8.19
C ASN A 38 -19.10 -7.63 7.76
N ALA A 39 -18.67 -7.56 6.51
CA ALA A 39 -17.68 -8.50 6.01
C ALA A 39 -16.37 -8.36 6.77
N LEU A 40 -15.95 -7.12 7.03
CA LEU A 40 -14.72 -6.88 7.76
C LEU A 40 -14.85 -7.28 9.23
N THR A 41 -15.99 -7.06 9.83
CA THR A 41 -16.23 -7.48 11.21
C THR A 41 -16.05 -8.99 11.33
N LYS A 42 -16.59 -9.75 10.39
CA LYS A 42 -16.44 -11.20 10.40
C LYS A 42 -14.99 -11.62 10.16
N ARG A 43 -14.32 -10.95 9.25
CA ARG A 43 -12.96 -11.31 8.87
C ARG A 43 -11.97 -11.01 9.98
N THR A 44 -12.15 -9.90 10.66
CA THR A 44 -11.25 -9.50 11.75
C THR A 44 -11.70 -10.04 13.09
N LYS A 45 -12.90 -10.57 13.15
CA LYS A 45 -13.53 -11.07 14.39
C LYS A 45 -13.64 -9.97 15.43
N SER A 46 -13.83 -8.74 14.95
CA SER A 46 -13.95 -7.58 15.83
C SER A 46 -14.69 -6.49 15.09
N ASN A 47 -15.39 -5.65 15.82
CA ASN A 47 -15.99 -4.45 15.25
C ASN A 47 -15.35 -3.20 15.83
N ASN A 48 -14.20 -3.36 16.47
CA ASN A 48 -13.53 -2.26 17.14
C ASN A 48 -12.49 -1.61 16.22
N PHE A 49 -13.00 -1.05 15.13
CA PHE A 49 -12.15 -0.37 14.16
C PHE A 49 -12.95 0.71 13.44
N LYS A 50 -12.25 1.68 12.89
CA LYS A 50 -12.85 2.71 12.06
C LYS A 50 -12.74 2.32 10.60
N LEU A 51 -13.69 2.76 9.79
CA LEU A 51 -13.63 2.61 8.35
C LEU A 51 -13.57 3.98 7.71
N ALA A 52 -12.72 4.12 6.70
CA ALA A 52 -12.64 5.32 5.90
C ALA A 52 -12.47 4.92 4.44
N THR A 53 -12.85 5.81 3.53
CA THR A 53 -12.73 5.51 2.10
C THR A 53 -11.34 5.88 1.62
N CYS A 54 -10.94 5.23 0.53
CA CYS A 54 -9.67 5.51 -0.11
C CYS A 54 -9.80 5.34 -1.62
N ASP A 55 -8.77 5.71 -2.35
CA ASP A 55 -8.80 5.70 -3.81
C ASP A 55 -8.35 4.38 -4.42
N TYR A 56 -7.46 3.66 -3.77
CA TYR A 56 -6.84 2.47 -4.35
C TYR A 56 -6.97 1.26 -3.44
N SER A 57 -7.15 0.09 -4.04
CA SER A 57 -7.11 -1.14 -3.26
C SER A 57 -5.67 -1.43 -2.86
N TYR A 58 -5.51 -2.12 -1.75
CA TYR A 58 -4.18 -2.53 -1.30
C TYR A 58 -3.53 -3.46 -2.32
N ASN A 59 -4.33 -4.32 -2.95
CA ASN A 59 -3.81 -5.20 -4.00
C ASN A 59 -3.20 -4.41 -5.14
N THR A 60 -3.82 -3.28 -5.53
CA THR A 60 -3.28 -2.42 -6.58
C THR A 60 -1.95 -1.80 -6.15
N LEU A 61 -1.88 -1.30 -4.93
CA LEU A 61 -0.64 -0.71 -4.41
C LEU A 61 0.47 -1.76 -4.34
N LYS A 62 0.13 -2.94 -3.88
CA LYS A 62 1.09 -4.02 -3.75
C LYS A 62 1.59 -4.47 -5.12
N GLU A 63 0.68 -4.58 -6.08
CA GLU A 63 1.06 -4.95 -7.44
C GLU A 63 2.02 -3.93 -8.04
N THR A 64 1.78 -2.65 -7.78
CA THR A 64 2.66 -1.59 -8.26
C THR A 64 4.05 -1.74 -7.67
N ILE A 65 4.15 -2.04 -6.38
CA ILE A 65 5.44 -2.28 -5.74
C ILE A 65 6.13 -3.49 -6.36
N ASP A 66 5.37 -4.57 -6.59
CA ASP A 66 5.93 -5.77 -7.19
C ASP A 66 6.47 -5.47 -8.60
N ASN A 67 5.74 -4.67 -9.37
CA ASN A 67 6.17 -4.29 -10.71
C ASN A 67 7.45 -3.44 -10.66
N LEU A 68 7.56 -2.54 -9.69
CA LEU A 68 8.79 -1.76 -9.53
C LEU A 68 9.97 -2.67 -9.20
N ASN A 69 9.75 -3.66 -8.35
CA ASN A 69 10.81 -4.60 -8.02
C ASN A 69 11.25 -5.41 -9.25
N VAL A 70 10.29 -5.80 -10.08
CA VAL A 70 10.62 -6.53 -11.30
C VAL A 70 11.43 -5.64 -12.25
N LEU A 71 11.04 -4.38 -12.40
CA LEU A 71 11.79 -3.45 -13.25
C LEU A 71 13.24 -3.30 -12.79
N LEU A 72 13.46 -3.34 -11.50
CA LEU A 72 14.82 -3.19 -10.96
C LEU A 72 15.68 -4.44 -11.14
N THR A 73 15.13 -5.51 -11.68
CA THR A 73 15.94 -6.67 -12.06
C THR A 73 16.55 -6.48 -13.45
N ASP A 74 16.09 -5.51 -14.21
CA ASP A 74 16.63 -5.22 -15.54
C ASP A 74 17.88 -4.34 -15.38
N GLU A 75 18.97 -4.79 -15.99
CA GLU A 75 20.26 -4.14 -15.85
C GLU A 75 20.23 -2.68 -16.26
N ASN A 76 19.54 -2.36 -17.34
CA ASN A 76 19.48 -0.98 -17.83
C ASN A 76 18.61 -0.10 -16.92
N LYS A 77 17.54 -0.67 -16.39
CA LYS A 77 16.66 0.10 -15.51
C LYS A 77 17.29 0.35 -14.16
N VAL A 78 18.08 -0.59 -13.67
CA VAL A 78 18.85 -0.37 -12.46
C VAL A 78 19.80 0.81 -12.63
N LYS A 79 20.43 0.94 -13.79
CA LYS A 79 21.31 2.05 -14.05
C LYS A 79 20.57 3.38 -14.03
N VAL A 80 19.37 3.39 -14.55
CA VAL A 80 18.55 4.61 -14.49
C VAL A 80 18.22 4.94 -13.04
N ALA A 81 17.81 3.93 -12.27
CA ALA A 81 17.50 4.14 -10.86
C ALA A 81 18.71 4.69 -10.09
N GLU A 82 19.89 4.18 -10.40
CA GLU A 82 21.11 4.68 -9.77
C GLU A 82 21.40 6.12 -10.16
N SER A 83 21.17 6.46 -11.42
CA SER A 83 21.47 7.80 -11.90
C SER A 83 20.57 8.86 -11.26
N ILE A 84 19.34 8.51 -10.92
CA ILE A 84 18.44 9.43 -10.24
C ILE A 84 18.50 9.28 -8.72
N GLU A 85 19.40 8.42 -8.25
CA GLU A 85 19.62 8.19 -6.83
C GLU A 85 18.38 7.72 -6.10
N LEU A 86 17.65 6.81 -6.71
CA LEU A 86 16.50 6.18 -6.09
C LEU A 86 16.96 5.46 -4.82
N TYR A 87 16.35 5.80 -3.71
CA TYR A 87 16.76 5.29 -2.41
C TYR A 87 15.82 4.21 -1.89
N SER A 88 14.53 4.47 -1.92
CA SER A 88 13.55 3.50 -1.44
C SER A 88 12.18 3.82 -2.00
N PHE A 89 11.29 2.85 -1.92
CA PHE A 89 9.88 3.04 -2.24
C PHE A 89 9.06 2.04 -1.42
N GLY A 90 7.78 2.32 -1.28
CA GLY A 90 6.92 1.45 -0.51
C GLY A 90 5.52 2.01 -0.45
N ILE A 91 4.72 1.46 0.44
CA ILE A 91 3.33 1.85 0.62
C ILE A 91 3.21 2.69 1.89
N LEU A 92 2.55 3.85 1.78
CA LEU A 92 2.15 4.63 2.93
C LEU A 92 0.72 4.24 3.27
N ASP A 93 0.57 3.40 4.28
CA ASP A 93 -0.73 2.83 4.62
C ASP A 93 -1.76 3.88 4.98
N ASN A 94 -1.37 4.87 5.76
CA ASN A 94 -2.31 5.90 6.22
C ASN A 94 -2.73 6.87 5.13
N GLU A 95 -2.04 6.89 4.00
CA GLU A 95 -2.38 7.77 2.90
C GLU A 95 -2.88 7.03 1.68
N ASN A 96 -2.83 5.71 1.69
CA ASN A 96 -3.27 4.89 0.57
C ASN A 96 -2.51 5.27 -0.70
N ARG A 97 -1.19 5.41 -0.59
CA ARG A 97 -0.34 5.87 -1.69
C ARG A 97 0.98 5.12 -1.69
N ILE A 98 1.64 5.16 -2.84
CA ILE A 98 3.02 4.71 -2.97
C ILE A 98 3.91 5.91 -2.71
N TYR A 99 4.99 5.71 -1.96
CA TYR A 99 6.01 6.74 -1.83
C TYR A 99 7.25 6.31 -2.61
N ILE A 100 7.98 7.28 -3.11
CA ILE A 100 9.27 7.07 -3.73
C ILE A 100 10.22 8.08 -3.11
N ARG A 101 11.36 7.60 -2.64
CA ARG A 101 12.32 8.43 -1.96
C ARG A 101 13.63 8.43 -2.72
N PHE A 102 14.17 9.62 -2.93
CA PHE A 102 15.45 9.80 -3.58
C PHE A 102 16.46 10.24 -2.55
N ARG A 103 17.71 9.85 -2.75
CA ARG A 103 18.74 10.11 -1.75
C ARG A 103 18.96 11.60 -1.53
N LYS A 104 18.89 12.39 -2.59
CA LYS A 104 19.16 13.82 -2.51
C LYS A 104 17.94 14.64 -2.86
N LEU A 105 16.96 14.61 -1.98
CA LEU A 105 15.69 15.30 -2.22
C LEU A 105 15.85 16.82 -2.33
N TYR A 106 16.90 17.37 -1.74
CA TYR A 106 17.09 18.80 -1.83
C TYR A 106 17.31 19.27 -3.27
N PHE A 107 17.54 18.35 -4.17
CA PHE A 107 17.62 18.70 -5.58
C PHE A 107 16.29 19.22 -6.10
N SER A 108 15.22 18.91 -5.44
CA SER A 108 13.92 19.32 -5.92
C SER A 108 13.75 20.83 -5.99
N LYS A 109 14.62 21.57 -5.38
CA LYS A 109 14.54 23.02 -5.46
C LYS A 109 14.80 23.56 -6.86
N TYR A 110 15.31 22.72 -7.70
CA TYR A 110 15.42 23.12 -9.08
C TYR A 110 14.10 22.95 -9.79
#